data_4fae853c19d8a3e1cedbae308ea7b522
#
_entry.id   4fae853c19d8a3e1cedbae308ea7b522
#
_cell.length_a   1.000
_cell.length_b   1.000
_cell.length_c   1.000
_cell.angle_alpha   90.00
_cell.angle_beta   90.00
_cell.angle_gamma   90.00
#
_symmetry.space_group_name_H-M   'P 1'
#
loop_
_entity.id
_entity.type
_entity.pdbx_description
1 polymer ?
#
loop_
_entity_poly.entity_id
_entity_poly.type
_entity_poly.pdbx_seq_one_letter_code
_entity_poly.pdbx_strand_id
1 'polypeptide(L)'
;MKKYNVAILGATGAVGTEFLKLIEERNFPFAELRLLASKRSAGKQIEFMGKTYTVQEATKDSFEGIDIALFAGGSVSKEFAPYAVKAGAVVIDNSSTFRMDPEVPLVVPEVNPEDILKHKGIIANPNCSTIIMVMALKPLYDLARIKRIVVSTCQAVSGAGKEGIDELTDQTKAYSEGREMEAHILPSASLPKHYPIAFNLIPQIDVFLDNLYTKEEMKMINETRKIMHDDEMRITATTVRVPVYRSHSESVNIEFEHDLELKDMAAAIDAFPGVQMMDDPTNQVYPMPLYTSEKYDCFVGRLRRDESNPNTFNLWVVGDQIRKGAALNTLQIAEVMIKNGWLEK
;
A
#
# COMPACT_ATOMS: atom_id res chain seq x y z
N MET A 1 -3.77 0.73 -29.33
CA MET A 1 -2.95 1.17 -28.19
C MET A 1 -1.67 0.35 -28.19
N LYS A 2 -0.50 0.95 -27.96
CA LYS A 2 0.78 0.24 -27.84
C LYS A 2 0.67 -0.75 -26.67
N LYS A 3 1.25 -1.93 -26.84
CA LYS A 3 1.31 -2.96 -25.78
C LYS A 3 2.75 -3.10 -25.29
N TYR A 4 2.93 -3.47 -24.05
CA TYR A 4 4.22 -3.52 -23.35
C TYR A 4 4.53 -4.93 -22.87
N ASN A 5 5.79 -5.28 -22.82
CA ASN A 5 6.24 -6.51 -22.17
C ASN A 5 6.38 -6.26 -20.68
N VAL A 6 5.66 -7.02 -19.89
CA VAL A 6 5.55 -6.84 -18.44
C VAL A 6 6.14 -8.03 -17.70
N ALA A 7 6.97 -7.78 -16.71
CA ALA A 7 7.41 -8.80 -15.76
C ALA A 7 6.79 -8.53 -14.37
N ILE A 8 6.37 -9.60 -13.70
CA ILE A 8 5.93 -9.54 -12.29
C ILE A 8 6.92 -10.36 -11.46
N LEU A 9 7.71 -9.69 -10.63
CA LEU A 9 8.60 -10.35 -9.66
C LEU A 9 7.84 -10.56 -8.35
N GLY A 10 7.78 -11.82 -7.88
CA GLY A 10 6.96 -12.23 -6.75
C GLY A 10 5.53 -12.60 -7.13
N ALA A 11 5.33 -13.10 -8.35
CA ALA A 11 4.01 -13.40 -8.96
C ALA A 11 3.12 -14.33 -8.15
N THR A 12 3.67 -15.16 -7.25
CA THR A 12 2.92 -16.14 -6.43
C THR A 12 2.53 -15.62 -5.04
N GLY A 13 2.95 -14.40 -4.68
CA GLY A 13 2.60 -13.74 -3.42
C GLY A 13 1.25 -13.01 -3.48
N ALA A 14 0.79 -12.48 -2.33
CA ALA A 14 -0.50 -11.79 -2.25
C ALA A 14 -0.59 -10.58 -3.20
N VAL A 15 0.44 -9.73 -3.26
CA VAL A 15 0.48 -8.57 -4.17
C VAL A 15 0.66 -9.04 -5.63
N GLY A 16 1.48 -10.08 -5.89
CA GLY A 16 1.71 -10.61 -7.23
C GLY A 16 0.44 -11.20 -7.86
N THR A 17 -0.34 -11.93 -7.09
CA THR A 17 -1.64 -12.46 -7.55
C THR A 17 -2.67 -11.36 -7.76
N GLU A 18 -2.62 -10.30 -6.95
CA GLU A 18 -3.50 -9.13 -7.14
C GLU A 18 -3.14 -8.32 -8.40
N PHE A 19 -1.85 -8.25 -8.78
CA PHE A 19 -1.45 -7.66 -10.08
C PHE A 19 -2.16 -8.36 -11.24
N LEU A 20 -2.22 -9.68 -11.24
CA LEU A 20 -2.89 -10.42 -12.33
C LEU A 20 -4.38 -10.05 -12.42
N LYS A 21 -5.09 -10.03 -11.29
CA LYS A 21 -6.49 -9.62 -11.26
C LYS A 21 -6.67 -8.20 -11.81
N LEU A 22 -5.85 -7.26 -11.35
CA LEU A 22 -5.95 -5.85 -11.73
C LEU A 22 -5.57 -5.62 -13.21
N ILE A 23 -4.59 -6.36 -13.74
CA ILE A 23 -4.23 -6.32 -15.18
C ILE A 23 -5.44 -6.70 -16.04
N GLU A 24 -6.20 -7.73 -15.63
CA GLU A 24 -7.43 -8.15 -16.32
C GLU A 24 -8.56 -7.13 -16.11
N GLU A 25 -8.90 -6.78 -14.87
CA GLU A 25 -9.99 -5.88 -14.52
C GLU A 25 -9.85 -4.50 -15.19
N ARG A 26 -8.62 -4.00 -15.32
CA ARG A 26 -8.31 -2.67 -15.87
C ARG A 26 -7.93 -2.70 -17.35
N ASN A 27 -7.94 -3.87 -17.98
CA ASN A 27 -7.52 -4.03 -19.38
C ASN A 27 -6.14 -3.43 -19.65
N PHE A 28 -5.18 -3.67 -18.73
CA PHE A 28 -3.83 -3.12 -18.85
C PHE A 28 -3.15 -3.59 -20.13
N PRO A 29 -2.51 -2.71 -20.94
CA PRO A 29 -2.06 -3.03 -22.29
C PRO A 29 -0.73 -3.80 -22.30
N PHE A 30 -0.73 -5.11 -22.06
CA PHE A 30 0.45 -5.95 -22.15
C PHE A 30 0.50 -6.74 -23.47
N ALA A 31 1.72 -6.98 -23.98
CA ALA A 31 2.01 -7.85 -25.11
C ALA A 31 2.50 -9.23 -24.62
N GLU A 32 3.55 -9.23 -23.80
CA GLU A 32 4.08 -10.39 -23.09
C GLU A 32 3.92 -10.19 -21.59
N LEU A 33 3.61 -11.27 -20.88
CA LEU A 33 3.58 -11.30 -19.42
C LEU A 33 4.55 -12.38 -18.92
N ARG A 34 5.56 -11.97 -18.15
CA ARG A 34 6.55 -12.86 -17.54
C ARG A 34 6.37 -12.93 -16.05
N LEU A 35 6.05 -14.12 -15.54
CA LEU A 35 5.82 -14.36 -14.11
C LEU A 35 7.09 -14.90 -13.46
N LEU A 36 7.66 -14.12 -12.54
CA LEU A 36 8.94 -14.41 -11.89
C LEU A 36 8.73 -14.66 -10.40
N ALA A 37 9.42 -15.65 -9.85
CA ALA A 37 9.43 -15.93 -8.43
C ALA A 37 10.74 -16.60 -7.99
N SER A 38 10.84 -16.95 -6.70
CA SER A 38 11.97 -17.73 -6.20
C SER A 38 12.00 -19.14 -6.79
N LYS A 39 13.14 -19.79 -6.74
CA LYS A 39 13.33 -21.19 -7.15
C LYS A 39 12.27 -22.13 -6.57
N ARG A 40 11.83 -21.92 -5.32
CA ARG A 40 10.78 -22.72 -4.66
C ARG A 40 9.44 -22.67 -5.40
N SER A 41 9.14 -21.59 -6.07
CA SER A 41 7.88 -21.36 -6.78
C SER A 41 7.99 -21.52 -8.29
N ALA A 42 9.18 -21.67 -8.83
CA ALA A 42 9.41 -21.94 -10.25
C ALA A 42 8.73 -23.24 -10.68
N GLY A 43 8.20 -23.28 -11.90
CA GLY A 43 7.45 -24.39 -12.46
C GLY A 43 5.96 -24.43 -12.10
N LYS A 44 5.49 -23.61 -11.16
CA LYS A 44 4.04 -23.50 -10.88
C LYS A 44 3.32 -22.95 -12.11
N GLN A 45 2.13 -23.48 -12.33
CA GLN A 45 1.24 -23.02 -13.40
C GLN A 45 0.22 -22.04 -12.84
N ILE A 46 -0.02 -20.95 -13.56
CA ILE A 46 -1.05 -19.95 -13.23
C ILE A 46 -1.93 -19.77 -14.46
N GLU A 47 -3.22 -20.04 -14.28
CA GLU A 47 -4.23 -19.76 -15.31
C GLU A 47 -4.58 -18.25 -15.27
N PHE A 48 -4.43 -17.57 -16.40
CA PHE A 48 -4.71 -16.15 -16.51
C PHE A 48 -5.21 -15.78 -17.90
N MET A 49 -6.38 -15.14 -18.01
CA MET A 49 -7.04 -14.73 -19.26
C MET A 49 -7.08 -15.88 -20.30
N GLY A 50 -7.42 -17.08 -19.86
CA GLY A 50 -7.58 -18.28 -20.71
C GLY A 50 -6.27 -18.89 -21.22
N LYS A 51 -5.12 -18.48 -20.64
CA LYS A 51 -3.80 -19.06 -20.95
C LYS A 51 -3.13 -19.54 -19.68
N THR A 52 -2.34 -20.60 -19.81
CA THR A 52 -1.49 -21.12 -18.74
C THR A 52 -0.12 -20.47 -18.81
N TYR A 53 0.28 -19.80 -17.73
CA TYR A 53 1.61 -19.23 -17.58
C TYR A 53 2.43 -20.06 -16.61
N THR A 54 3.66 -20.40 -17.02
CA THR A 54 4.62 -21.05 -16.13
C THR A 54 5.42 -20.02 -15.39
N VAL A 55 5.40 -20.07 -14.05
CA VAL A 55 6.24 -19.21 -13.21
C VAL A 55 7.70 -19.60 -13.40
N GLN A 56 8.54 -18.63 -13.74
CA GLN A 56 9.98 -18.82 -13.95
C GLN A 56 10.77 -18.44 -12.70
N GLU A 57 11.92 -19.06 -12.50
CA GLU A 57 12.87 -18.60 -11.50
C GLU A 57 13.41 -17.22 -11.91
N ALA A 58 13.42 -16.27 -10.99
CA ALA A 58 14.03 -14.96 -11.21
C ALA A 58 15.56 -15.10 -11.29
N THR A 59 16.14 -14.63 -12.37
CA THR A 59 17.58 -14.57 -12.63
C THR A 59 17.95 -13.17 -13.11
N LYS A 60 19.23 -12.89 -13.22
CA LYS A 60 19.74 -11.59 -13.71
C LYS A 60 19.31 -11.28 -15.12
N ASP A 61 19.11 -12.29 -15.95
CA ASP A 61 18.74 -12.17 -17.36
C ASP A 61 17.21 -12.23 -17.59
N SER A 62 16.43 -12.39 -16.51
CA SER A 62 14.97 -12.52 -16.59
C SER A 62 14.25 -11.27 -17.08
N PHE A 63 14.94 -10.14 -17.20
CA PHE A 63 14.33 -8.85 -17.57
C PHE A 63 14.65 -8.42 -19.00
N GLU A 64 15.35 -9.22 -19.80
CA GLU A 64 15.62 -8.94 -21.20
C GLU A 64 14.33 -8.80 -22.01
N GLY A 65 14.21 -7.70 -22.75
CA GLY A 65 13.02 -7.37 -23.56
C GLY A 65 11.79 -6.96 -22.75
N ILE A 66 11.90 -6.70 -21.44
CA ILE A 66 10.83 -6.20 -20.59
C ILE A 66 10.83 -4.66 -20.63
N ASP A 67 9.64 -4.07 -20.78
CA ASP A 67 9.43 -2.62 -20.73
C ASP A 67 9.10 -2.16 -19.30
N ILE A 68 8.26 -2.91 -18.59
CA ILE A 68 7.77 -2.59 -17.23
C ILE A 68 7.96 -3.79 -16.33
N ALA A 69 8.64 -3.60 -15.20
CA ALA A 69 8.83 -4.62 -14.19
C ALA A 69 8.12 -4.24 -12.88
N LEU A 70 7.03 -4.97 -12.56
CA LEU A 70 6.25 -4.80 -11.34
C LEU A 70 6.83 -5.72 -10.25
N PHE A 71 7.42 -5.13 -9.23
CA PHE A 71 8.02 -5.86 -8.13
C PHE A 71 7.01 -5.93 -6.98
N ALA A 72 6.55 -7.11 -6.62
CA ALA A 72 5.56 -7.32 -5.58
C ALA A 72 6.09 -7.08 -4.15
N GLY A 73 7.38 -6.75 -4.02
CA GLY A 73 8.04 -6.46 -2.74
C GLY A 73 8.98 -7.58 -2.27
N GLY A 74 9.54 -7.37 -1.09
CA GLY A 74 10.50 -8.29 -0.49
C GLY A 74 11.97 -7.87 -0.69
N SER A 75 12.88 -8.57 -0.01
CA SER A 75 14.32 -8.26 -0.03
C SER A 75 14.99 -8.47 -1.40
N VAL A 76 14.36 -9.25 -2.27
CA VAL A 76 14.86 -9.53 -3.63
C VAL A 76 14.86 -8.31 -4.55
N SER A 77 14.07 -7.28 -4.24
CA SER A 77 14.04 -6.04 -5.02
C SER A 77 15.41 -5.39 -5.12
N LYS A 78 16.18 -5.37 -4.02
CA LYS A 78 17.53 -4.81 -4.00
C LYS A 78 18.48 -5.54 -4.95
N GLU A 79 18.31 -6.85 -5.09
CA GLU A 79 19.13 -7.68 -5.96
C GLU A 79 18.76 -7.47 -7.43
N PHE A 80 17.47 -7.54 -7.78
CA PHE A 80 17.05 -7.63 -9.18
C PHE A 80 16.78 -6.29 -9.84
N ALA A 81 16.44 -5.22 -9.11
CA ALA A 81 16.12 -3.92 -9.72
C ALA A 81 17.26 -3.37 -10.60
N PRO A 82 18.55 -3.44 -10.22
CA PRO A 82 19.63 -2.97 -11.09
C PRO A 82 19.75 -3.73 -12.40
N TYR A 83 19.45 -5.03 -12.41
CA TYR A 83 19.47 -5.84 -13.63
C TYR A 83 18.29 -5.52 -14.54
N ALA A 84 17.09 -5.30 -13.97
CA ALA A 84 15.93 -4.90 -14.74
C ALA A 84 16.14 -3.53 -15.41
N VAL A 85 16.67 -2.55 -14.67
CA VAL A 85 17.02 -1.23 -15.23
C VAL A 85 18.08 -1.33 -16.31
N LYS A 86 19.14 -2.14 -16.11
CA LYS A 86 20.19 -2.37 -17.10
C LYS A 86 19.63 -3.01 -18.37
N ALA A 87 18.63 -3.86 -18.28
CA ALA A 87 17.93 -4.47 -19.41
C ALA A 87 16.98 -3.50 -20.14
N GLY A 88 16.81 -2.27 -19.62
CA GLY A 88 15.95 -1.23 -20.20
C GLY A 88 14.54 -1.15 -19.62
N ALA A 89 14.19 -1.99 -18.63
CA ALA A 89 12.89 -1.94 -18.00
C ALA A 89 12.79 -0.79 -17.01
N VAL A 90 11.58 -0.20 -16.88
CA VAL A 90 11.24 0.63 -15.72
C VAL A 90 10.70 -0.27 -14.60
N VAL A 91 11.33 -0.18 -13.44
CA VAL A 91 10.94 -0.94 -12.23
C VAL A 91 10.00 -0.10 -11.39
N ILE A 92 8.86 -0.66 -11.01
CA ILE A 92 7.96 -0.09 -9.99
C ILE A 92 7.95 -1.05 -8.80
N ASP A 93 8.54 -0.61 -7.69
CA ASP A 93 8.88 -1.49 -6.56
C ASP A 93 8.02 -1.26 -5.32
N ASN A 94 7.37 -2.31 -4.83
CA ASN A 94 6.57 -2.27 -3.60
C ASN A 94 7.39 -2.52 -2.32
N SER A 95 8.68 -2.86 -2.41
CA SER A 95 9.50 -3.03 -1.21
C SER A 95 9.83 -1.71 -0.54
N SER A 96 10.31 -1.76 0.68
CA SER A 96 10.82 -0.56 1.36
C SER A 96 12.24 -0.16 0.94
N THR A 97 12.87 -0.92 0.05
CA THR A 97 14.29 -0.80 -0.28
C THR A 97 14.67 0.58 -0.80
N PHE A 98 13.87 1.13 -1.72
CA PHE A 98 14.22 2.35 -2.43
C PHE A 98 13.41 3.58 -2.00
N ARG A 99 12.41 3.41 -1.10
CA ARG A 99 11.45 4.48 -0.78
C ARG A 99 12.09 5.76 -0.27
N MET A 100 13.14 5.64 0.55
CA MET A 100 13.82 6.82 1.12
C MET A 100 15.11 7.19 0.39
N ASP A 101 15.43 6.54 -0.72
CA ASP A 101 16.51 6.96 -1.60
C ASP A 101 16.14 8.32 -2.24
N PRO A 102 17.01 9.36 -2.12
CA PRO A 102 16.72 10.69 -2.66
C PRO A 102 16.65 10.71 -4.20
N GLU A 103 17.27 9.73 -4.87
CA GLU A 103 17.25 9.63 -6.32
C GLU A 103 16.09 8.80 -6.88
N VAL A 104 15.32 8.15 -6.02
CA VAL A 104 14.17 7.34 -6.40
C VAL A 104 12.87 8.04 -6.00
N PRO A 105 11.99 8.38 -6.94
CA PRO A 105 10.70 8.98 -6.62
C PRO A 105 9.81 7.99 -5.89
N LEU A 106 9.07 8.50 -4.91
CA LEU A 106 8.09 7.78 -4.11
C LEU A 106 6.71 8.30 -4.48
N VAL A 107 5.88 7.48 -5.14
CA VAL A 107 4.75 8.01 -5.90
C VAL A 107 3.41 7.42 -5.49
N VAL A 108 2.45 8.32 -5.27
CA VAL A 108 1.00 8.05 -5.29
C VAL A 108 0.41 8.85 -6.45
N PRO A 109 -0.08 8.20 -7.53
CA PRO A 109 -0.45 8.87 -8.77
C PRO A 109 -1.46 10.02 -8.64
N GLU A 110 -2.36 9.95 -7.68
CA GLU A 110 -3.35 11.00 -7.42
C GLU A 110 -2.79 12.17 -6.58
N VAL A 111 -1.61 11.97 -5.93
CA VAL A 111 -1.03 12.93 -4.99
C VAL A 111 0.14 13.70 -5.60
N ASN A 112 1.11 12.99 -6.18
CA ASN A 112 2.36 13.55 -6.72
C ASN A 112 2.78 12.91 -8.04
N PRO A 113 1.92 12.85 -9.08
CA PRO A 113 2.21 12.15 -10.34
C PRO A 113 3.45 12.69 -11.07
N GLU A 114 3.77 13.97 -10.95
CA GLU A 114 4.92 14.59 -11.63
C GLU A 114 6.26 14.06 -11.11
N ASP A 115 6.29 13.50 -9.91
CA ASP A 115 7.52 12.89 -9.37
C ASP A 115 7.97 11.68 -10.19
N ILE A 116 7.06 11.04 -10.93
CA ILE A 116 7.40 9.97 -11.88
C ILE A 116 8.52 10.43 -12.82
N LEU A 117 8.49 11.66 -13.31
CA LEU A 117 9.48 12.20 -14.26
C LEU A 117 10.91 12.25 -13.72
N LYS A 118 11.08 12.16 -12.40
CA LYS A 118 12.39 12.21 -11.74
C LYS A 118 13.09 10.84 -11.71
N HIS A 119 12.42 9.75 -12.14
CA HIS A 119 12.99 8.40 -12.04
C HIS A 119 14.23 8.20 -12.90
N LYS A 120 15.15 7.39 -12.44
CA LYS A 120 16.34 6.90 -13.14
C LYS A 120 16.23 5.40 -13.48
N GLY A 121 15.02 4.95 -13.76
CA GLY A 121 14.69 3.55 -14.05
C GLY A 121 13.96 2.83 -12.90
N ILE A 122 13.96 3.38 -11.68
CA ILE A 122 13.23 2.82 -10.53
C ILE A 122 12.25 3.87 -10.00
N ILE A 123 11.03 3.43 -9.69
CA ILE A 123 9.99 4.20 -9.00
C ILE A 123 9.57 3.38 -7.79
N ALA A 124 9.54 3.98 -6.61
CA ALA A 124 9.11 3.31 -5.40
C ALA A 124 7.60 3.52 -5.17
N ASN A 125 6.92 2.42 -4.85
CA ASN A 125 5.55 2.42 -4.35
C ASN A 125 5.59 2.55 -2.83
N PRO A 126 4.84 3.49 -2.24
CA PRO A 126 4.90 3.74 -0.80
C PRO A 126 4.36 2.59 0.06
N ASN A 127 4.52 2.72 1.36
CA ASN A 127 3.90 1.88 2.37
C ASN A 127 2.36 1.94 2.27
N CYS A 128 1.70 0.82 2.51
CA CYS A 128 0.25 0.70 2.32
C CYS A 128 -0.55 1.66 3.20
N SER A 129 -0.22 1.78 4.47
CA SER A 129 -0.89 2.73 5.37
C SER A 129 -0.58 4.17 4.97
N THR A 130 0.67 4.46 4.57
CA THR A 130 1.02 5.78 4.04
C THR A 130 0.17 6.16 2.84
N ILE A 131 -0.02 5.26 1.86
CA ILE A 131 -0.86 5.52 0.68
C ILE A 131 -2.29 5.84 1.10
N ILE A 132 -2.89 5.00 1.94
CA ILE A 132 -4.28 5.15 2.40
C ILE A 132 -4.46 6.50 3.10
N MET A 133 -3.52 6.88 3.97
CA MET A 133 -3.56 8.15 4.69
C MET A 133 -3.41 9.34 3.74
N VAL A 134 -2.39 9.38 2.89
CA VAL A 134 -2.14 10.54 2.03
C VAL A 134 -3.24 10.74 0.97
N MET A 135 -3.91 9.67 0.51
CA MET A 135 -5.08 9.76 -0.36
C MET A 135 -6.20 10.59 0.30
N ALA A 136 -6.48 10.34 1.57
CA ALA A 136 -7.49 11.08 2.32
C ALA A 136 -7.05 12.51 2.67
N LEU A 137 -5.74 12.72 2.92
CA LEU A 137 -5.21 14.00 3.38
C LEU A 137 -4.87 14.98 2.27
N LYS A 138 -4.55 14.52 1.06
CA LYS A 138 -4.17 15.39 -0.06
C LYS A 138 -5.23 16.44 -0.38
N PRO A 139 -6.52 16.08 -0.59
CA PRO A 139 -7.54 17.09 -0.87
C PRO A 139 -7.71 18.11 0.25
N LEU A 140 -7.45 17.72 1.50
CA LEU A 140 -7.52 18.61 2.65
C LEU A 140 -6.30 19.52 2.75
N TYR A 141 -5.10 19.00 2.44
CA TYR A 141 -3.86 19.76 2.38
C TYR A 141 -3.92 20.85 1.31
N ASP A 142 -4.62 20.60 0.21
CA ASP A 142 -4.82 21.59 -0.87
C ASP A 142 -5.79 22.73 -0.47
N LEU A 143 -6.65 22.52 0.53
CA LEU A 143 -7.46 23.58 1.12
C LEU A 143 -6.64 24.44 2.10
N ALA A 144 -5.85 23.79 2.94
CA ALA A 144 -5.00 24.43 3.91
C ALA A 144 -3.83 23.52 4.32
N ARG A 145 -2.66 24.11 4.55
CA ARG A 145 -1.48 23.35 4.99
C ARG A 145 -1.76 22.62 6.31
N ILE A 146 -1.47 21.34 6.34
CA ILE A 146 -1.50 20.52 7.55
C ILE A 146 -0.21 20.71 8.33
N LYS A 147 -0.31 21.16 9.57
CA LYS A 147 0.82 21.37 10.48
C LYS A 147 1.21 20.12 11.25
N ARG A 148 0.20 19.32 11.63
CA ARG A 148 0.42 18.13 12.46
C ARG A 148 -0.58 17.03 12.14
N ILE A 149 -0.08 15.79 12.15
CA ILE A 149 -0.85 14.56 12.03
C ILE A 149 -0.57 13.69 13.24
N VAL A 150 -1.62 13.17 13.86
CA VAL A 150 -1.57 12.05 14.81
C VAL A 150 -2.39 10.93 14.20
N VAL A 151 -1.77 9.79 13.95
CA VAL A 151 -2.47 8.64 13.36
C VAL A 151 -2.30 7.40 14.21
N SER A 152 -3.41 6.69 14.44
CA SER A 152 -3.40 5.32 14.98
C SER A 152 -4.03 4.40 13.95
N THR A 153 -3.32 3.33 13.57
CA THR A 153 -3.80 2.40 12.56
C THR A 153 -4.33 1.11 13.16
N CYS A 154 -5.34 0.54 12.52
CA CYS A 154 -5.84 -0.82 12.72
C CYS A 154 -5.53 -1.61 11.44
N GLN A 155 -4.39 -2.30 11.40
CA GLN A 155 -3.90 -2.93 10.19
C GLN A 155 -4.28 -4.41 10.08
N ALA A 156 -4.88 -4.80 8.97
CA ALA A 156 -5.27 -6.15 8.64
C ALA A 156 -4.06 -7.11 8.55
N VAL A 157 -4.27 -8.38 8.86
CA VAL A 157 -3.22 -9.42 8.88
C VAL A 157 -2.59 -9.68 7.53
N SER A 158 -3.33 -9.46 6.43
CA SER A 158 -2.79 -9.62 5.07
C SER A 158 -1.67 -8.65 4.71
N GLY A 159 -1.44 -7.61 5.52
CA GLY A 159 -0.22 -6.79 5.46
C GLY A 159 1.05 -7.58 5.77
N ALA A 160 0.96 -8.70 6.48
CA ALA A 160 2.02 -9.69 6.68
C ALA A 160 2.03 -10.79 5.59
N GLY A 161 1.27 -10.61 4.50
CA GLY A 161 1.18 -11.58 3.41
C GLY A 161 0.18 -12.70 3.66
N LYS A 162 0.28 -13.75 2.82
CA LYS A 162 -0.60 -14.92 2.91
C LYS A 162 -0.47 -15.63 4.26
N GLU A 163 0.72 -15.70 4.80
CA GLU A 163 1.02 -16.37 6.07
C GLU A 163 0.27 -15.72 7.25
N GLY A 164 0.11 -14.39 7.26
CA GLY A 164 -0.71 -13.70 8.26
C GLY A 164 -2.21 -14.02 8.14
N ILE A 165 -2.72 -14.18 6.92
CA ILE A 165 -4.10 -14.61 6.66
C ILE A 165 -4.33 -16.03 7.17
N ASP A 166 -3.43 -16.94 6.80
CA ASP A 166 -3.50 -18.35 7.19
C ASP A 166 -3.45 -18.47 8.72
N GLU A 167 -2.53 -17.77 9.39
CA GLU A 167 -2.40 -17.76 10.86
C GLU A 167 -3.69 -17.30 11.56
N LEU A 168 -4.32 -16.21 11.13
CA LEU A 168 -5.60 -15.77 11.70
C LEU A 168 -6.70 -16.83 11.51
N THR A 169 -6.74 -17.45 10.33
CA THR A 169 -7.73 -18.48 10.00
C THR A 169 -7.57 -19.69 10.91
N ASP A 170 -6.34 -20.19 11.05
CA ASP A 170 -6.03 -21.37 11.86
C ASP A 170 -6.28 -21.12 13.35
N GLN A 171 -5.91 -19.94 13.84
CA GLN A 171 -6.16 -19.52 15.23
C GLN A 171 -7.66 -19.41 15.52
N THR A 172 -8.44 -18.82 14.60
CA THR A 172 -9.91 -18.72 14.76
C THR A 172 -10.54 -20.10 14.82
N LYS A 173 -10.10 -21.04 13.98
CA LYS A 173 -10.54 -22.41 14.00
C LYS A 173 -10.13 -23.13 15.29
N ALA A 174 -8.86 -23.00 15.70
CA ALA A 174 -8.37 -23.59 16.96
C ALA A 174 -9.18 -23.12 18.17
N TYR A 175 -9.46 -21.81 18.26
CA TYR A 175 -10.29 -21.25 19.32
C TYR A 175 -11.70 -21.85 19.34
N SER A 176 -12.36 -21.96 18.16
CA SER A 176 -13.71 -22.54 18.07
C SER A 176 -13.77 -24.01 18.44
N GLU A 177 -12.66 -24.73 18.29
CA GLU A 177 -12.51 -26.15 18.64
C GLU A 177 -11.98 -26.37 20.08
N GLY A 178 -11.75 -25.29 20.84
CA GLY A 178 -11.19 -25.34 22.20
C GLY A 178 -9.72 -25.77 22.25
N ARG A 179 -8.99 -25.60 21.14
CA ARG A 179 -7.55 -25.87 21.05
C ARG A 179 -6.72 -24.63 21.32
N GLU A 180 -5.46 -24.83 21.67
CA GLU A 180 -4.49 -23.73 21.78
C GLU A 180 -4.26 -23.04 20.42
N MET A 181 -4.15 -21.72 20.44
CA MET A 181 -3.82 -20.90 19.27
C MET A 181 -2.30 -20.77 19.13
N GLU A 182 -1.72 -21.39 18.11
CA GLU A 182 -0.31 -21.24 17.79
C GLU A 182 -0.03 -19.90 17.09
N ALA A 183 1.15 -19.32 17.33
CA ALA A 183 1.58 -18.06 16.74
C ALA A 183 3.02 -18.17 16.23
N HIS A 184 3.23 -17.84 14.95
CA HIS A 184 4.51 -18.02 14.26
C HIS A 184 4.92 -16.80 13.42
N ILE A 185 4.00 -15.89 13.12
CA ILE A 185 4.20 -14.80 12.14
C ILE A 185 4.18 -13.43 12.79
N LEU A 186 3.22 -13.15 13.67
CA LEU A 186 2.99 -11.80 14.20
C LEU A 186 3.63 -11.58 15.58
N PRO A 187 4.22 -10.38 15.84
CA PRO A 187 4.14 -9.11 15.10
C PRO A 187 5.01 -9.05 13.84
N SER A 188 6.07 -9.84 13.74
CA SER A 188 6.93 -9.98 12.57
C SER A 188 7.60 -11.35 12.58
N ALA A 189 7.64 -12.05 11.45
CA ALA A 189 8.28 -13.35 11.30
C ALA A 189 9.79 -13.36 11.61
N SER A 190 10.43 -12.18 11.61
CA SER A 190 11.85 -12.04 11.96
C SER A 190 12.11 -11.97 13.47
N LEU A 191 11.09 -11.85 14.29
CA LEU A 191 11.22 -11.75 15.75
C LEU A 191 11.20 -13.13 16.40
N PRO A 192 11.89 -13.29 17.55
CA PRO A 192 11.93 -14.58 18.26
C PRO A 192 10.65 -14.88 19.04
N LYS A 193 9.78 -13.89 19.25
CA LYS A 193 8.53 -14.05 20.02
C LYS A 193 7.33 -13.63 19.18
N HIS A 194 6.33 -14.48 19.16
CA HIS A 194 5.09 -14.27 18.44
C HIS A 194 3.88 -14.33 19.37
N TYR A 195 2.78 -13.71 18.95
CA TYR A 195 1.55 -13.63 19.70
C TYR A 195 0.34 -13.97 18.82
N PRO A 196 -0.65 -14.69 19.36
CA PRO A 196 -1.90 -14.91 18.64
C PRO A 196 -2.57 -13.58 18.30
N ILE A 197 -3.11 -13.51 17.09
CA ILE A 197 -3.87 -12.34 16.63
C ILE A 197 -5.38 -12.54 16.70
N ALA A 198 -5.88 -13.77 16.62
CA ALA A 198 -7.31 -14.01 16.76
C ALA A 198 -7.79 -13.49 18.11
N PHE A 199 -8.83 -12.64 18.11
CA PHE A 199 -9.40 -11.99 19.28
C PHE A 199 -8.43 -11.11 20.09
N ASN A 200 -7.35 -10.63 19.47
CA ASN A 200 -6.29 -9.86 20.12
C ASN A 200 -5.90 -8.64 19.29
N LEU A 201 -5.21 -7.69 19.93
CA LEU A 201 -4.56 -6.53 19.31
C LEU A 201 -3.07 -6.59 19.61
N ILE A 202 -2.23 -6.44 18.58
CA ILE A 202 -0.77 -6.42 18.73
C ILE A 202 -0.28 -5.00 18.41
N PRO A 203 0.14 -4.19 19.43
CA PRO A 203 0.57 -2.81 19.23
C PRO A 203 2.04 -2.75 18.75
N GLN A 204 2.34 -3.55 17.75
CA GLN A 204 3.63 -3.62 17.09
C GLN A 204 3.47 -4.16 15.69
N ILE A 205 3.99 -3.44 14.71
CA ILE A 205 4.13 -3.91 13.33
C ILE A 205 5.58 -3.65 12.91
N ASP A 206 6.28 -4.72 12.46
CA ASP A 206 7.71 -4.71 12.20
C ASP A 206 8.54 -4.57 13.52
N VAL A 207 9.84 -4.30 13.42
CA VAL A 207 10.76 -4.21 14.55
C VAL A 207 10.82 -2.81 15.13
N PHE A 208 11.11 -2.69 16.43
CA PHE A 208 11.39 -1.40 17.07
C PHE A 208 12.75 -0.85 16.67
N LEU A 209 12.82 0.48 16.63
CA LEU A 209 14.05 1.26 16.46
C LEU A 209 14.49 1.87 17.80
N ASP A 210 15.67 2.48 17.83
CA ASP A 210 16.25 3.07 19.05
C ASP A 210 15.39 4.19 19.65
N ASN A 211 14.57 4.85 18.84
CA ASN A 211 13.63 5.89 19.29
C ASN A 211 12.29 5.32 19.77
N LEU A 212 12.17 4.01 19.95
CA LEU A 212 11.00 3.27 20.40
C LEU A 212 9.80 3.29 19.43
N TYR A 213 9.94 3.88 18.27
CA TYR A 213 8.98 3.69 17.17
C TYR A 213 9.28 2.37 16.45
N THR A 214 8.25 1.76 15.88
CA THR A 214 8.47 0.65 14.94
C THR A 214 8.91 1.17 13.57
N LYS A 215 9.51 0.30 12.76
CA LYS A 215 9.82 0.67 11.36
C LYS A 215 8.57 1.05 10.59
N GLU A 216 7.44 0.40 10.85
CA GLU A 216 6.16 0.71 10.20
C GLU A 216 5.72 2.15 10.50
N GLU A 217 5.79 2.57 11.76
CA GLU A 217 5.48 3.94 12.18
C GLU A 217 6.40 4.97 11.52
N MET A 218 7.70 4.68 11.46
CA MET A 218 8.65 5.59 10.79
C MET A 218 8.46 5.65 9.28
N LYS A 219 7.98 4.58 8.62
CA LYS A 219 7.57 4.65 7.21
C LYS A 219 6.44 5.66 7.03
N MET A 220 5.39 5.59 7.82
CA MET A 220 4.28 6.56 7.74
C MET A 220 4.76 8.01 7.90
N ILE A 221 5.67 8.26 8.83
CA ILE A 221 6.21 9.60 9.09
C ILE A 221 7.06 10.11 7.91
N ASN A 222 8.06 9.33 7.52
CA ASN A 222 9.05 9.78 6.56
C ASN A 222 8.52 9.79 5.11
N GLU A 223 7.75 8.77 4.75
CA GLU A 223 7.18 8.64 3.43
C GLU A 223 6.11 9.72 3.17
N THR A 224 5.27 10.04 4.17
CA THR A 224 4.28 11.14 4.05
C THR A 224 4.96 12.46 3.75
N ARG A 225 6.03 12.83 4.47
CA ARG A 225 6.79 14.05 4.20
C ARG A 225 7.34 14.08 2.78
N LYS A 226 7.93 12.99 2.33
CA LYS A 226 8.50 12.86 0.98
C LYS A 226 7.43 13.00 -0.10
N ILE A 227 6.28 12.34 0.04
CA ILE A 227 5.18 12.37 -0.93
C ILE A 227 4.50 13.75 -0.97
N MET A 228 4.28 14.35 0.19
CA MET A 228 3.60 15.65 0.32
C MET A 228 4.55 16.84 0.11
N HIS A 229 5.86 16.60 -0.07
CA HIS A 229 6.89 17.63 -0.20
C HIS A 229 6.88 18.64 0.97
N ASP A 230 6.64 18.16 2.20
CA ASP A 230 6.59 18.99 3.41
C ASP A 230 7.38 18.34 4.56
N ASP A 231 8.67 18.66 4.63
CA ASP A 231 9.58 18.16 5.66
C ASP A 231 9.28 18.73 7.06
N GLU A 232 8.56 19.85 7.15
CA GLU A 232 8.20 20.49 8.42
C GLU A 232 6.94 19.92 9.05
N MET A 233 6.17 19.11 8.30
CA MET A 233 4.95 18.48 8.80
C MET A 233 5.27 17.60 10.02
N ARG A 234 4.63 17.87 11.14
CA ARG A 234 4.81 17.10 12.37
C ARG A 234 3.90 15.89 12.37
N ILE A 235 4.48 14.70 12.37
CA ILE A 235 3.72 13.45 12.28
C ILE A 235 4.13 12.51 13.40
N THR A 236 3.16 11.88 14.03
CA THR A 236 3.37 10.75 14.93
C THR A 236 2.37 9.65 14.61
N ALA A 237 2.82 8.40 14.67
CA ALA A 237 2.04 7.24 14.32
C ALA A 237 2.12 6.17 15.42
N THR A 238 1.02 5.44 15.61
CA THR A 238 0.98 4.20 16.39
C THR A 238 0.32 3.14 15.53
N THR A 239 1.05 2.06 15.23
CA THR A 239 0.54 1.02 14.33
C THR A 239 0.18 -0.25 15.09
N VAL A 240 -1.07 -0.71 14.90
CA VAL A 240 -1.62 -1.87 15.60
C VAL A 240 -2.10 -2.91 14.61
N ARG A 241 -1.67 -4.17 14.78
CA ARG A 241 -2.22 -5.31 14.05
C ARG A 241 -3.53 -5.72 14.70
N VAL A 242 -4.58 -5.89 13.87
CA VAL A 242 -5.92 -6.28 14.30
C VAL A 242 -6.38 -7.57 13.60
N PRO A 243 -7.34 -8.33 14.19
CA PRO A 243 -7.83 -9.59 13.63
C PRO A 243 -8.82 -9.36 12.48
N VAL A 244 -8.37 -8.67 11.45
CA VAL A 244 -9.11 -8.35 10.22
C VAL A 244 -8.30 -8.88 9.05
N TYR A 245 -8.95 -9.57 8.12
CA TYR A 245 -8.26 -10.20 7.00
C TYR A 245 -7.69 -9.19 6.01
N ARG A 246 -8.48 -8.18 5.63
CA ARG A 246 -8.17 -7.25 4.55
C ARG A 246 -8.76 -5.87 4.83
N SER A 247 -8.23 -4.82 4.25
CA SER A 247 -8.45 -3.40 4.49
C SER A 247 -7.87 -2.89 5.81
N HIS A 248 -6.98 -1.89 5.71
CA HIS A 248 -6.49 -1.16 6.85
C HIS A 248 -7.46 -0.04 7.22
N SER A 249 -7.53 0.27 8.50
CA SER A 249 -8.29 1.40 9.01
C SER A 249 -7.37 2.32 9.82
N GLU A 250 -7.64 3.62 9.78
CA GLU A 250 -6.79 4.62 10.39
C GLU A 250 -7.64 5.70 11.08
N SER A 251 -7.37 5.93 12.36
CA SER A 251 -7.89 7.07 13.10
C SER A 251 -6.89 8.21 12.97
N VAL A 252 -7.28 9.27 12.28
CA VAL A 252 -6.40 10.40 11.96
C VAL A 252 -6.91 11.67 12.59
N ASN A 253 -6.03 12.35 13.33
CA ASN A 253 -6.25 13.70 13.88
C ASN A 253 -5.30 14.65 13.16
N ILE A 254 -5.84 15.72 12.58
CA ILE A 254 -5.10 16.67 11.75
C ILE A 254 -5.30 18.10 12.24
N GLU A 255 -4.18 18.82 12.41
CA GLU A 255 -4.14 20.26 12.76
C GLU A 255 -3.72 21.06 11.53
N PHE A 256 -4.51 22.06 11.16
CA PHE A 256 -4.26 22.98 10.05
C PHE A 256 -3.66 24.32 10.51
N GLU A 257 -3.13 25.08 9.57
CA GLU A 257 -2.64 26.45 9.84
C GLU A 257 -3.77 27.41 10.19
N HIS A 258 -4.97 27.19 9.63
CA HIS A 258 -6.18 27.97 9.92
C HIS A 258 -7.42 27.06 9.88
N ASP A 259 -8.53 27.58 10.36
CA ASP A 259 -9.78 26.83 10.47
C ASP A 259 -10.41 26.55 9.09
N LEU A 260 -11.10 25.44 8.99
CA LEU A 260 -11.81 24.99 7.79
C LEU A 260 -13.27 24.66 8.13
N GLU A 261 -14.14 24.81 7.14
CA GLU A 261 -15.53 24.37 7.26
C GLU A 261 -15.66 22.87 6.93
N LEU A 262 -16.37 22.13 7.77
CA LEU A 262 -16.58 20.68 7.57
C LEU A 262 -17.19 20.35 6.20
N LYS A 263 -18.12 21.19 5.73
CA LYS A 263 -18.76 21.02 4.42
C LYS A 263 -17.78 21.12 3.25
N ASP A 264 -16.81 22.03 3.35
CA ASP A 264 -15.81 22.26 2.31
C ASP A 264 -14.78 21.11 2.32
N MET A 265 -14.42 20.63 3.51
CA MET A 265 -13.57 19.46 3.67
C MET A 265 -14.23 18.20 3.08
N ALA A 266 -15.49 17.96 3.41
CA ALA A 266 -16.26 16.82 2.88
C ALA A 266 -16.38 16.88 1.35
N ALA A 267 -16.67 18.06 0.80
CA ALA A 267 -16.74 18.26 -0.64
C ALA A 267 -15.39 18.04 -1.34
N ALA A 268 -14.29 18.49 -0.74
CA ALA A 268 -12.96 18.28 -1.28
C ALA A 268 -12.55 16.80 -1.30
N ILE A 269 -12.86 16.05 -0.23
CA ILE A 269 -12.63 14.62 -0.16
C ILE A 269 -13.43 13.88 -1.24
N ASP A 270 -14.72 14.17 -1.35
CA ASP A 270 -15.62 13.48 -2.30
C ASP A 270 -15.30 13.77 -3.77
N ALA A 271 -14.76 14.95 -4.05
CA ALA A 271 -14.29 15.34 -5.38
C ALA A 271 -12.91 14.75 -5.75
N PHE A 272 -12.16 14.20 -4.79
CA PHE A 272 -10.81 13.74 -5.04
C PHE A 272 -10.80 12.34 -5.67
N PRO A 273 -10.07 12.12 -6.79
CA PRO A 273 -10.03 10.84 -7.47
C PRO A 273 -9.54 9.71 -6.54
N GLY A 274 -10.26 8.58 -6.52
CA GLY A 274 -9.88 7.41 -5.73
C GLY A 274 -10.18 7.53 -4.24
N VAL A 275 -10.97 8.53 -3.84
CA VAL A 275 -11.49 8.67 -2.48
C VAL A 275 -13.01 8.84 -2.51
N GLN A 276 -13.70 8.24 -1.57
CA GLN A 276 -15.15 8.38 -1.40
C GLN A 276 -15.48 8.80 0.03
N MET A 277 -16.35 9.80 0.15
CA MET A 277 -16.94 10.16 1.43
C MET A 277 -18.04 9.16 1.80
N MET A 278 -17.93 8.53 2.98
CA MET A 278 -18.92 7.59 3.53
C MET A 278 -19.18 7.99 4.99
N ASP A 279 -20.02 9.04 5.18
CA ASP A 279 -20.19 9.66 6.50
C ASP A 279 -21.61 10.13 6.73
N ASP A 280 -22.49 9.20 7.15
CA ASP A 280 -23.82 9.50 7.66
C ASP A 280 -24.01 8.84 9.03
N PRO A 281 -23.52 9.48 10.12
CA PRO A 281 -23.63 8.93 11.47
C PRO A 281 -25.06 8.69 11.94
N THR A 282 -26.04 9.46 11.42
CA THR A 282 -27.45 9.33 11.79
C THR A 282 -28.01 7.98 11.33
N ASN A 283 -27.60 7.54 10.14
CA ASN A 283 -27.99 6.26 9.57
C ASN A 283 -26.92 5.17 9.77
N GLN A 284 -25.91 5.41 10.59
CA GLN A 284 -24.82 4.48 10.89
C GLN A 284 -24.01 4.07 9.65
N VAL A 285 -23.84 4.99 8.70
CA VAL A 285 -23.04 4.81 7.51
C VAL A 285 -21.64 5.37 7.73
N TYR A 286 -20.66 4.52 7.73
CA TYR A 286 -19.24 4.83 7.85
C TYR A 286 -18.38 3.69 7.28
N PRO A 287 -17.13 3.93 6.86
CA PRO A 287 -16.33 2.88 6.23
C PRO A 287 -15.85 1.83 7.24
N MET A 288 -15.98 0.57 6.84
CA MET A 288 -15.54 -0.59 7.61
C MET A 288 -14.75 -1.57 6.71
N PRO A 289 -13.70 -2.23 7.24
CA PRO A 289 -12.86 -3.16 6.47
C PRO A 289 -13.63 -4.22 5.69
N LEU A 290 -14.66 -4.80 6.30
CA LEU A 290 -15.45 -5.86 5.69
C LEU A 290 -16.11 -5.43 4.37
N TYR A 291 -16.49 -4.17 4.23
CA TYR A 291 -17.24 -3.64 3.07
C TYR A 291 -16.37 -2.86 2.09
N THR A 292 -15.14 -2.50 2.49
CA THR A 292 -14.18 -1.77 1.66
C THR A 292 -13.12 -2.66 1.03
N SER A 293 -13.04 -3.93 1.45
CA SER A 293 -12.13 -4.91 0.87
C SER A 293 -12.45 -5.14 -0.61
N GLU A 294 -11.40 -5.30 -1.41
CA GLU A 294 -11.45 -5.47 -2.86
C GLU A 294 -12.02 -4.28 -3.64
N LYS A 295 -12.12 -3.10 -3.00
CA LYS A 295 -12.45 -1.85 -3.69
C LYS A 295 -11.18 -1.13 -4.16
N TYR A 296 -11.35 -0.24 -5.14
CA TYR A 296 -10.23 0.58 -5.67
C TYR A 296 -9.98 1.80 -4.81
N ASP A 297 -11.04 2.39 -4.26
CA ASP A 297 -11.01 3.66 -3.57
C ASP A 297 -10.62 3.51 -2.08
N CYS A 298 -10.09 4.58 -1.52
CA CYS A 298 -10.06 4.81 -0.09
C CYS A 298 -11.38 5.46 0.35
N PHE A 299 -11.82 5.15 1.55
CA PHE A 299 -13.08 5.64 2.10
C PHE A 299 -12.82 6.47 3.34
N VAL A 300 -13.48 7.62 3.43
CA VAL A 300 -13.35 8.55 4.55
C VAL A 300 -14.71 8.73 5.21
N GLY A 301 -14.74 8.67 6.53
CA GLY A 301 -15.92 8.96 7.33
C GLY A 301 -15.53 9.48 8.71
N ARG A 302 -16.54 9.70 9.55
CA ARG A 302 -16.37 10.23 10.91
C ARG A 302 -15.61 11.55 10.94
N LEU A 303 -15.77 12.39 9.90
CA LEU A 303 -15.20 13.73 9.82
C LEU A 303 -15.89 14.65 10.84
N ARG A 304 -15.12 15.20 11.75
CA ARG A 304 -15.62 16.07 12.83
C ARG A 304 -14.53 16.97 13.38
N ARG A 305 -14.92 18.07 13.98
CA ARG A 305 -14.00 18.94 14.72
C ARG A 305 -13.42 18.21 15.94
N ASP A 306 -12.20 18.55 16.27
CA ASP A 306 -11.61 18.21 17.57
C ASP A 306 -11.90 19.37 18.53
N GLU A 307 -12.73 19.10 19.55
CA GLU A 307 -13.12 20.12 20.53
C GLU A 307 -11.99 20.47 21.51
N SER A 308 -10.92 19.69 21.54
CA SER A 308 -9.79 19.91 22.46
C SER A 308 -8.69 20.80 21.91
N ASN A 309 -8.66 21.03 20.58
CA ASN A 309 -7.62 21.82 19.92
C ASN A 309 -8.18 22.61 18.73
N PRO A 310 -7.93 23.93 18.62
CA PRO A 310 -8.42 24.74 17.51
C PRO A 310 -7.82 24.27 16.16
N ASN A 311 -8.53 24.57 15.06
CA ASN A 311 -8.15 24.21 13.70
C ASN A 311 -7.82 22.72 13.49
N THR A 312 -8.41 21.87 14.31
CA THR A 312 -8.10 20.44 14.34
C THR A 312 -9.34 19.60 14.08
N PHE A 313 -9.14 18.53 13.34
CA PHE A 313 -10.21 17.65 12.91
C PHE A 313 -9.83 16.18 13.05
N ASN A 314 -10.83 15.34 13.24
CA ASN A 314 -10.69 13.89 13.28
C ASN A 314 -11.42 13.28 12.10
N LEU A 315 -10.83 12.22 11.52
CA LEU A 315 -11.44 11.42 10.49
C LEU A 315 -11.07 9.94 10.64
N TRP A 316 -11.85 9.10 10.02
CA TRP A 316 -11.63 7.66 9.93
C TRP A 316 -11.45 7.28 8.47
N VAL A 317 -10.32 6.68 8.14
CA VAL A 317 -9.94 6.31 6.78
C VAL A 317 -9.85 4.80 6.69
N VAL A 318 -10.41 4.22 5.62
CA VAL A 318 -10.33 2.78 5.37
C VAL A 318 -9.99 2.54 3.91
N GLY A 319 -9.02 1.66 3.65
CA GLY A 319 -8.61 1.32 2.28
C GLY A 319 -8.05 -0.08 2.18
N ASP A 320 -8.18 -0.68 1.01
CA ASP A 320 -7.63 -1.99 0.74
C ASP A 320 -6.12 -1.91 0.51
N GLN A 321 -5.35 -2.39 1.49
CA GLN A 321 -3.89 -2.31 1.48
C GLN A 321 -3.21 -3.19 0.42
N ILE A 322 -3.90 -4.21 -0.12
CA ILE A 322 -3.36 -5.03 -1.21
C ILE A 322 -3.65 -4.37 -2.55
N ARG A 323 -4.82 -3.70 -2.69
CA ARG A 323 -5.19 -2.94 -3.90
C ARG A 323 -4.55 -1.56 -3.87
N LYS A 324 -5.27 -0.54 -3.39
CA LYS A 324 -4.75 0.84 -3.41
C LYS A 324 -3.46 0.99 -2.62
N GLY A 325 -3.32 0.28 -1.51
CA GLY A 325 -2.09 0.31 -0.72
C GLY A 325 -0.87 -0.36 -1.37
N ALA A 326 -1.03 -1.12 -2.46
CA ALA A 326 0.08 -1.84 -3.10
C ALA A 326 -0.14 -2.03 -4.60
N ALA A 327 -0.80 -3.12 -5.01
CA ALA A 327 -0.84 -3.54 -6.41
C ALA A 327 -1.52 -2.53 -7.34
N LEU A 328 -2.64 -1.95 -6.91
CA LEU A 328 -3.35 -0.95 -7.70
C LEU A 328 -2.52 0.33 -7.86
N ASN A 329 -1.93 0.86 -6.79
CA ASN A 329 -1.10 2.05 -6.87
C ASN A 329 0.10 1.85 -7.80
N THR A 330 0.75 0.69 -7.70
CA THR A 330 1.84 0.30 -8.61
C THR A 330 1.38 0.26 -10.07
N LEU A 331 0.23 -0.35 -10.35
CA LEU A 331 -0.29 -0.44 -11.71
C LEU A 331 -0.72 0.94 -12.24
N GLN A 332 -1.32 1.78 -11.40
CA GLN A 332 -1.68 3.16 -11.74
C GLN A 332 -0.45 4.02 -12.08
N ILE A 333 0.69 3.83 -11.40
CA ILE A 333 1.95 4.48 -11.79
C ILE A 333 2.30 4.12 -13.24
N ALA A 334 2.25 2.84 -13.59
CA ALA A 334 2.50 2.39 -14.97
C ALA A 334 1.47 2.96 -15.97
N GLU A 335 0.19 2.99 -15.60
CA GLU A 335 -0.89 3.58 -16.43
C GLU A 335 -0.66 5.07 -16.71
N VAL A 336 -0.26 5.83 -15.68
CA VAL A 336 0.07 7.27 -15.83
C VAL A 336 1.25 7.46 -16.76
N MET A 337 2.30 6.63 -16.63
CA MET A 337 3.44 6.66 -17.55
C MET A 337 3.04 6.37 -19.00
N ILE A 338 2.21 5.35 -19.21
CA ILE A 338 1.73 4.96 -20.54
C ILE A 338 0.88 6.10 -21.14
N LYS A 339 -0.07 6.61 -20.36
CA LYS A 339 -1.01 7.66 -20.81
C LYS A 339 -0.30 8.93 -21.24
N ASN A 340 0.78 9.30 -20.54
CA ASN A 340 1.53 10.52 -20.79
C ASN A 340 2.76 10.32 -21.70
N GLY A 341 3.04 9.10 -22.17
CA GLY A 341 4.22 8.81 -22.99
C GLY A 341 5.55 8.88 -22.22
N TRP A 342 5.54 8.75 -20.90
CA TRP A 342 6.72 8.88 -20.05
C TRP A 342 7.58 7.60 -19.95
N LEU A 343 7.14 6.51 -20.57
CA LEU A 343 7.95 5.28 -20.75
C LEU A 343 8.94 5.39 -21.91
N GLU A 344 8.71 6.30 -22.84
CA GLU A 344 9.57 6.52 -24.01
C GLU A 344 10.53 7.67 -23.67
N LYS A 345 11.78 7.34 -23.32
CA LYS A 345 12.88 8.30 -23.17
C LYS A 345 13.74 8.35 -24.42
#